data_df1581e1e7e4bd30f373d40e1afb0181
#
_entry.id   df1581e1e7e4bd30f373d40e1afb0181
#
_cell.length_a   1.000
_cell.length_b   1.000
_cell.length_c   1.000
_cell.angle_alpha   90.00
_cell.angle_beta   90.00
_cell.angle_gamma   90.00
#
_symmetry.space_group_name_H-M   'P 1'
#
loop_
_entity.id
_entity.type
_entity.pdbx_description
1 polymer ?
#
loop_
_entity_poly.entity_id
_entity_poly.type
_entity_poly.pdbx_seq_one_letter_code
_entity_poly.pdbx_strand_id
1 'polypeptide(L)'
;MEGLQNTLTDRLYNFIIGLVLLWGFGINILICNIDFAALHIDIENICIAGTILMFAGVIISAKSQKPLISFLGYNFVAIPIGFMLNNILQGQDAAVIKETCVITAVVTIILIVLSSIFPGLFLSMRRILFISLLSVLIVEFLFLFLGYSNSSLDWITALIFCGYIGYDWARAQRKPKTLDNAIDSVVELYLDIINLFLRLMGKRGKKSK
;
A
#
# COMPACT_ATOMS: atom_id res chain seq x y z
N MET A 1 26.23 7.94 -23.01
CA MET A 1 24.97 8.20 -23.75
C MET A 1 23.84 8.09 -22.75
N GLU A 2 23.55 9.18 -22.03
CA GLU A 2 22.36 9.29 -21.20
C GLU A 2 21.15 9.30 -22.14
N GLY A 3 20.38 8.19 -22.10
CA GLY A 3 19.17 8.09 -22.87
C GLY A 3 18.21 9.18 -22.43
N LEU A 4 17.78 10.01 -23.37
CA LEU A 4 16.63 10.90 -23.25
C LEU A 4 15.45 10.08 -22.69
N GLN A 5 15.27 10.07 -21.37
CA GLN A 5 14.05 9.54 -20.76
C GLN A 5 12.94 10.46 -21.27
N ASN A 6 12.05 9.92 -22.09
CA ASN A 6 10.89 10.64 -22.60
C ASN A 6 10.10 11.18 -21.41
N THR A 7 10.12 12.48 -21.20
CA THR A 7 9.33 13.14 -20.17
C THR A 7 7.85 13.07 -20.57
N LEU A 8 7.05 12.49 -19.67
CA LEU A 8 5.61 12.38 -19.84
C LEU A 8 4.93 13.71 -19.51
N THR A 9 3.75 13.94 -20.07
CA THR A 9 2.88 15.03 -19.60
C THR A 9 2.35 14.69 -18.22
N ASP A 10 2.00 15.70 -17.39
CA ASP A 10 1.43 15.48 -16.07
C ASP A 10 0.17 14.61 -16.10
N ARG A 11 -0.68 14.78 -17.13
CA ARG A 11 -1.90 13.97 -17.31
C ARG A 11 -1.56 12.50 -17.54
N LEU A 12 -0.60 12.22 -18.42
CA LEU A 12 -0.19 10.84 -18.75
C LEU A 12 0.52 10.20 -17.54
N TYR A 13 1.36 10.94 -16.83
CA TYR A 13 2.03 10.48 -15.63
C TYR A 13 1.01 10.05 -14.56
N ASN A 14 0.04 10.89 -14.25
CA ASN A 14 -1.00 10.59 -13.27
C ASN A 14 -1.92 9.46 -13.72
N PHE A 15 -2.22 9.38 -15.02
CA PHE A 15 -2.98 8.26 -15.59
C PHE A 15 -2.25 6.93 -15.42
N ILE A 16 -0.93 6.90 -15.64
CA ILE A 16 -0.10 5.70 -15.45
C ILE A 16 -0.09 5.29 -13.99
N ILE A 17 0.07 6.24 -13.05
CA ILE A 17 -0.03 5.94 -11.61
C ILE A 17 -1.37 5.26 -11.30
N GLY A 18 -2.48 5.83 -11.76
CA GLY A 18 -3.81 5.26 -11.56
C GLY A 18 -3.96 3.86 -12.18
N LEU A 19 -3.49 3.66 -13.42
CA LEU A 19 -3.57 2.39 -14.11
C LEU A 19 -2.78 1.28 -13.42
N VAL A 20 -1.55 1.58 -12.98
CA VAL A 20 -0.69 0.62 -12.30
C VAL A 20 -1.22 0.32 -10.88
N LEU A 21 -1.80 1.29 -10.17
CA LEU A 21 -2.52 1.03 -8.91
C LEU A 21 -3.70 0.07 -9.13
N LEU A 22 -4.52 0.32 -10.15
CA LEU A 22 -5.64 -0.55 -10.50
C LEU A 22 -5.19 -1.96 -10.87
N TRP A 23 -4.05 -2.11 -11.55
CA TRP A 23 -3.44 -3.41 -11.83
C TRP A 23 -3.15 -4.19 -10.54
N GLY A 24 -2.48 -3.58 -9.55
CA GLY A 24 -2.17 -4.25 -8.28
C GLY A 24 -3.42 -4.63 -7.48
N PHE A 25 -4.41 -3.74 -7.39
CA PHE A 25 -5.69 -4.07 -6.74
C PHE A 25 -6.45 -5.15 -7.51
N GLY A 26 -6.40 -5.14 -8.86
CA GLY A 26 -6.98 -6.19 -9.69
C GLY A 26 -6.37 -7.57 -9.42
N ILE A 27 -5.04 -7.65 -9.33
CA ILE A 27 -4.33 -8.87 -8.92
C ILE A 27 -4.79 -9.33 -7.53
N ASN A 28 -4.90 -8.43 -6.57
CA ASN A 28 -5.35 -8.77 -5.22
C ASN A 28 -6.76 -9.34 -5.22
N ILE A 29 -7.68 -8.74 -5.97
CA ILE A 29 -9.04 -9.25 -6.11
C ILE A 29 -9.03 -10.65 -6.71
N LEU A 30 -8.25 -10.90 -7.74
CA LEU A 30 -8.13 -12.24 -8.35
C LEU A 30 -7.61 -13.26 -7.34
N ILE A 31 -6.54 -12.95 -6.61
CA ILE A 31 -5.93 -13.86 -5.63
C ILE A 31 -6.89 -14.09 -4.44
N CYS A 32 -7.60 -13.06 -3.96
CA CYS A 32 -8.56 -13.19 -2.87
C CYS A 32 -9.77 -14.08 -3.21
N ASN A 33 -10.07 -14.30 -4.49
CA ASN A 33 -11.13 -15.21 -4.93
C ASN A 33 -10.67 -16.66 -5.12
N ILE A 34 -9.40 -16.98 -4.88
CA ILE A 34 -8.88 -18.35 -4.97
C ILE A 34 -9.08 -19.06 -3.63
N ASP A 35 -9.68 -20.25 -3.67
CA ASP A 35 -9.78 -21.14 -2.52
C ASP A 35 -8.51 -22.01 -2.42
N PHE A 36 -7.53 -21.51 -1.66
CA PHE A 36 -6.26 -22.23 -1.46
C PHE A 36 -6.42 -23.48 -0.60
N ALA A 37 -7.44 -23.53 0.27
CA ALA A 37 -7.74 -24.73 1.07
C ALA A 37 -8.20 -25.89 0.17
N ALA A 38 -9.03 -25.62 -0.82
CA ALA A 38 -9.44 -26.61 -1.81
C ALA A 38 -8.28 -27.09 -2.68
N LEU A 39 -7.25 -26.27 -2.88
CA LEU A 39 -6.03 -26.62 -3.63
C LEU A 39 -4.97 -27.32 -2.78
N HIS A 40 -5.21 -27.52 -1.48
CA HIS A 40 -4.24 -28.08 -0.50
C HIS A 40 -2.91 -27.31 -0.47
N ILE A 41 -2.97 -26.00 -0.67
CA ILE A 41 -1.81 -25.11 -0.67
C ILE A 41 -1.65 -24.52 0.73
N ASP A 42 -0.46 -24.63 1.32
CA ASP A 42 -0.11 -24.02 2.59
C ASP A 42 0.14 -22.51 2.41
N ILE A 43 -0.90 -21.72 2.68
CA ILE A 43 -0.86 -20.27 2.49
C ILE A 43 0.04 -19.57 3.51
N GLU A 44 0.28 -20.16 4.70
CA GLU A 44 1.14 -19.55 5.72
C GLU A 44 2.59 -19.51 5.26
N ASN A 45 3.10 -20.62 4.73
CA ASN A 45 4.45 -20.67 4.16
C ASN A 45 4.62 -19.73 2.95
N ILE A 46 3.57 -19.61 2.12
CA ILE A 46 3.55 -18.64 1.01
C ILE A 46 3.61 -17.20 1.53
N CYS A 47 2.88 -16.86 2.58
CA CYS A 47 2.90 -15.53 3.18
C CYS A 47 4.29 -15.18 3.76
N ILE A 48 4.96 -16.13 4.41
CA ILE A 48 6.32 -15.93 4.94
C ILE A 48 7.31 -15.66 3.79
N ALA A 49 7.34 -16.54 2.78
CA ALA A 49 8.18 -16.36 1.60
C ALA A 49 7.84 -15.07 0.84
N GLY A 50 6.54 -14.77 0.74
CA GLY A 50 6.01 -13.55 0.12
C GLY A 50 6.48 -12.27 0.81
N THR A 51 6.60 -12.28 2.14
CA THR A 51 7.13 -11.13 2.87
C THR A 51 8.57 -10.81 2.46
N ILE A 52 9.43 -11.83 2.30
CA ILE A 52 10.79 -11.64 1.82
C ILE A 52 10.80 -11.10 0.38
N LEU A 53 9.93 -11.66 -0.48
CA LEU A 53 9.81 -11.23 -1.87
C LEU A 53 9.31 -9.78 -1.97
N MET A 54 8.40 -9.36 -1.10
CA MET A 54 7.90 -7.99 -1.03
C MET A 54 9.02 -6.99 -0.71
N PHE A 55 9.87 -7.29 0.28
CA PHE A 55 11.03 -6.43 0.58
C PHE A 55 12.00 -6.36 -0.60
N ALA A 56 12.27 -7.49 -1.26
CA ALA A 56 13.09 -7.52 -2.47
C ALA A 56 12.45 -6.66 -3.58
N GLY A 57 11.14 -6.75 -3.78
CA GLY A 57 10.38 -5.98 -4.75
C GLY A 57 10.50 -4.46 -4.55
N VAL A 58 10.35 -3.99 -3.30
CA VAL A 58 10.54 -2.58 -2.94
C VAL A 58 11.96 -2.11 -3.27
N ILE A 59 12.99 -2.91 -2.93
CA ILE A 59 14.39 -2.57 -3.20
C ILE A 59 14.67 -2.54 -4.71
N ILE A 60 14.14 -3.51 -5.45
CA ILE A 60 14.30 -3.61 -6.91
C ILE A 60 13.69 -2.38 -7.58
N SER A 61 12.44 -2.03 -7.24
CA SER A 61 11.78 -0.85 -7.77
C SER A 61 12.58 0.41 -7.44
N ALA A 62 12.89 0.65 -6.17
CA ALA A 62 13.57 1.87 -5.73
C ALA A 62 14.99 2.08 -6.31
N LYS A 63 15.69 1.01 -6.70
CA LYS A 63 17.05 1.10 -7.27
C LYS A 63 17.08 1.06 -8.78
N SER A 64 16.04 0.61 -9.44
CA SER A 64 15.96 0.54 -10.89
C SER A 64 15.77 1.93 -11.48
N GLN A 65 16.24 2.10 -12.71
CA GLN A 65 15.90 3.23 -13.59
C GLN A 65 15.23 2.76 -14.87
N LYS A 66 14.84 1.48 -14.90
CA LYS A 66 14.18 0.83 -16.04
C LYS A 66 12.73 0.49 -15.69
N PRO A 67 11.75 1.07 -16.38
CA PRO A 67 10.33 0.90 -16.05
C PRO A 67 9.87 -0.56 -15.96
N LEU A 68 10.42 -1.45 -16.80
CA LEU A 68 10.10 -2.88 -16.76
C LEU A 68 10.60 -3.55 -15.47
N ILE A 69 11.78 -3.16 -14.98
CA ILE A 69 12.35 -3.73 -13.75
C ILE A 69 11.59 -3.19 -12.55
N SER A 70 11.26 -1.89 -12.53
CA SER A 70 10.42 -1.29 -11.48
C SER A 70 9.02 -1.92 -11.46
N PHE A 71 8.43 -2.22 -12.64
CA PHE A 71 7.16 -2.91 -12.72
C PHE A 71 7.23 -4.37 -12.23
N LEU A 72 8.31 -5.09 -12.51
CA LEU A 72 8.55 -6.42 -11.93
C LEU A 72 8.70 -6.32 -10.40
N GLY A 73 9.46 -5.34 -9.91
CA GLY A 73 9.55 -5.06 -8.47
C GLY A 73 8.19 -4.79 -7.84
N TYR A 74 7.35 -4.00 -8.50
CA TYR A 74 5.98 -3.76 -8.05
C TYR A 74 5.14 -5.05 -7.98
N ASN A 75 5.23 -5.94 -8.96
CA ASN A 75 4.52 -7.22 -8.91
C ASN A 75 5.03 -8.12 -7.76
N PHE A 76 6.32 -8.04 -7.42
CA PHE A 76 6.88 -8.72 -6.24
C PHE A 76 6.35 -8.14 -4.92
N VAL A 77 5.76 -6.96 -4.94
CA VAL A 77 5.02 -6.39 -3.80
C VAL A 77 3.54 -6.79 -3.87
N ALA A 78 2.89 -6.57 -5.00
CA ALA A 78 1.44 -6.71 -5.14
C ALA A 78 0.96 -8.16 -5.01
N ILE A 79 1.68 -9.12 -5.60
CA ILE A 79 1.28 -10.54 -5.57
C ILE A 79 1.34 -11.12 -4.15
N PRO A 80 2.44 -11.00 -3.38
CA PRO A 80 2.47 -11.46 -2.01
C PRO A 80 1.42 -10.82 -1.11
N ILE A 81 1.16 -9.53 -1.28
CA ILE A 81 0.09 -8.85 -0.56
C ILE A 81 -1.28 -9.47 -0.88
N GLY A 82 -1.51 -9.89 -2.12
CA GLY A 82 -2.73 -10.61 -2.49
C GLY A 82 -2.91 -11.91 -1.70
N PHE A 83 -1.85 -12.71 -1.51
CA PHE A 83 -1.88 -13.91 -0.67
C PHE A 83 -2.13 -13.57 0.81
N MET A 84 -1.45 -12.55 1.33
CA MET A 84 -1.68 -12.08 2.71
C MET A 84 -3.12 -11.60 2.91
N LEU A 85 -3.67 -10.84 1.97
CA LEU A 85 -5.05 -10.38 2.01
C LEU A 85 -6.04 -11.54 1.95
N ASN A 86 -5.83 -12.54 1.08
CA ASN A 86 -6.65 -13.74 1.03
C ASN A 86 -6.73 -14.39 2.42
N ASN A 87 -5.59 -14.60 3.07
CA ASN A 87 -5.52 -15.20 4.40
C ASN A 87 -6.24 -14.34 5.48
N ILE A 88 -6.01 -13.02 5.48
CA ILE A 88 -6.60 -12.10 6.48
C ILE A 88 -8.11 -11.95 6.30
N LEU A 89 -8.61 -11.99 5.06
CA LEU A 89 -10.01 -11.76 4.74
C LEU A 89 -10.86 -13.03 4.85
N GLN A 90 -10.24 -14.21 4.99
CA GLN A 90 -10.97 -15.45 5.24
C GLN A 90 -11.83 -15.34 6.53
N GLY A 91 -13.10 -15.71 6.41
CA GLY A 91 -14.04 -15.65 7.53
C GLY A 91 -14.53 -14.23 7.90
N GLN A 92 -14.16 -13.21 7.14
CA GLN A 92 -14.73 -11.87 7.31
C GLN A 92 -16.02 -11.72 6.51
N ASP A 93 -16.94 -10.91 7.03
CA ASP A 93 -18.19 -10.60 6.32
C ASP A 93 -17.90 -9.80 5.03
N ALA A 94 -18.43 -10.28 3.91
CA ALA A 94 -18.28 -9.64 2.60
C ALA A 94 -18.81 -8.19 2.59
N ALA A 95 -19.87 -7.89 3.37
CA ALA A 95 -20.37 -6.52 3.50
C ALA A 95 -19.33 -5.60 4.17
N VAL A 96 -18.67 -6.09 5.23
CA VAL A 96 -17.63 -5.36 5.95
C VAL A 96 -16.42 -5.11 5.06
N ILE A 97 -16.00 -6.12 4.27
CA ILE A 97 -14.91 -5.98 3.30
C ILE A 97 -15.26 -4.89 2.28
N LYS A 98 -16.44 -4.98 1.66
CA LYS A 98 -16.90 -4.02 0.65
C LYS A 98 -16.96 -2.59 1.19
N GLU A 99 -17.57 -2.39 2.36
CA GLU A 99 -17.63 -1.07 3.00
C GLU A 99 -16.24 -0.51 3.30
N THR A 100 -15.33 -1.35 3.79
CA THR A 100 -13.95 -0.93 4.09
C THR A 100 -13.20 -0.55 2.81
N CYS A 101 -13.37 -1.30 1.71
CA CYS A 101 -12.82 -0.92 0.40
C CYS A 101 -13.34 0.45 -0.05
N VAL A 102 -14.66 0.69 0.05
CA VAL A 102 -15.25 1.96 -0.36
C VAL A 102 -14.72 3.11 0.49
N ILE A 103 -14.65 2.95 1.81
CA ILE A 103 -14.12 3.99 2.70
C ILE A 103 -12.66 4.27 2.39
N THR A 104 -11.83 3.24 2.23
CA THR A 104 -10.42 3.40 1.88
C THR A 104 -10.26 4.16 0.56
N ALA A 105 -11.04 3.80 -0.46
CA ALA A 105 -11.00 4.47 -1.75
C ALA A 105 -11.41 5.95 -1.64
N VAL A 106 -12.50 6.25 -0.95
CA VAL A 106 -12.99 7.64 -0.75
C VAL A 106 -11.96 8.47 0.00
N VAL A 107 -11.40 7.95 1.11
CA VAL A 107 -10.36 8.63 1.88
C VAL A 107 -9.13 8.89 1.01
N THR A 108 -8.68 7.89 0.25
CA THR A 108 -7.54 8.03 -0.66
C THR A 108 -7.77 9.13 -1.69
N ILE A 109 -8.94 9.18 -2.33
CA ILE A 109 -9.29 10.22 -3.31
C ILE A 109 -9.26 11.61 -2.65
N ILE A 110 -9.86 11.75 -1.47
CA ILE A 110 -9.86 13.01 -0.73
C ILE A 110 -8.43 13.46 -0.42
N LEU A 111 -7.57 12.54 0.03
CA LEU A 111 -6.18 12.85 0.36
C LEU A 111 -5.36 13.23 -0.87
N ILE A 112 -5.57 12.57 -2.00
CA ILE A 112 -4.96 12.93 -3.29
C ILE A 112 -5.36 14.36 -3.70
N VAL A 113 -6.64 14.70 -3.60
CA VAL A 113 -7.13 16.05 -3.92
C VAL A 113 -6.55 17.08 -2.96
N LEU A 114 -6.61 16.83 -1.65
CA LEU A 114 -6.07 17.75 -0.65
C LEU A 114 -4.56 17.97 -0.79
N SER A 115 -3.80 16.90 -1.05
CA SER A 115 -2.35 17.01 -1.24
C SER A 115 -1.97 17.67 -2.57
N SER A 116 -2.84 17.61 -3.57
CA SER A 116 -2.67 18.38 -4.81
C SER A 116 -2.91 19.87 -4.61
N ILE A 117 -3.84 20.25 -3.72
CA ILE A 117 -4.13 21.66 -3.37
C ILE A 117 -3.08 22.22 -2.39
N PHE A 118 -2.68 21.43 -1.39
CA PHE A 118 -1.76 21.83 -0.32
C PHE A 118 -0.48 20.99 -0.28
N PRO A 119 0.31 20.90 -1.36
CA PRO A 119 1.47 20.00 -1.42
C PRO A 119 2.54 20.34 -0.39
N GLY A 120 2.72 21.64 -0.08
CA GLY A 120 3.70 22.10 0.91
C GLY A 120 3.43 21.56 2.32
N LEU A 121 2.16 21.48 2.71
CA LEU A 121 1.74 20.93 4.00
C LEU A 121 2.13 19.47 4.11
N PHE A 122 1.75 18.65 3.14
CA PHE A 122 2.04 17.21 3.18
C PHE A 122 3.53 16.91 3.11
N LEU A 123 4.28 17.64 2.29
CA LEU A 123 5.74 17.46 2.19
C LEU A 123 6.49 17.85 3.46
N SER A 124 5.98 18.79 4.24
CA SER A 124 6.56 19.15 5.54
C SER A 124 6.38 18.07 6.60
N MET A 125 5.39 17.18 6.43
CA MET A 125 5.06 16.12 7.40
C MET A 125 6.05 14.93 7.38
N ARG A 126 6.98 14.85 6.44
CA ARG A 126 7.90 13.71 6.27
C ARG A 126 8.50 13.22 7.58
N ARG A 127 9.09 14.12 8.37
CA ARG A 127 9.78 13.78 9.62
C ARG A 127 8.80 13.26 10.68
N ILE A 128 7.69 13.94 10.82
CA ILE A 128 6.64 13.56 11.78
C ILE A 128 6.06 12.19 11.44
N LEU A 129 5.70 11.95 10.18
CA LEU A 129 5.17 10.66 9.71
C LEU A 129 6.16 9.52 9.98
N PHE A 130 7.44 9.72 9.66
CA PHE A 130 8.46 8.70 9.90
C PHE A 130 8.61 8.37 11.39
N ILE A 131 8.73 9.40 12.24
CA ILE A 131 8.86 9.19 13.69
C ILE A 131 7.60 8.54 14.25
N SER A 132 6.40 8.98 13.84
CA SER A 132 5.13 8.43 14.32
C SER A 132 4.98 6.96 13.92
N LEU A 133 5.28 6.60 12.66
CA LEU A 133 5.21 5.22 12.21
C LEU A 133 6.19 4.33 12.98
N LEU A 134 7.45 4.77 13.13
CA LEU A 134 8.46 4.03 13.88
C LEU A 134 8.03 3.83 15.35
N SER A 135 7.49 4.88 15.98
CA SER A 135 7.01 4.80 17.37
C SER A 135 5.86 3.80 17.52
N VAL A 136 4.89 3.82 16.60
CA VAL A 136 3.78 2.87 16.63
C VAL A 136 4.26 1.44 16.41
N LEU A 137 5.18 1.21 15.47
CA LEU A 137 5.74 -0.13 15.22
C LEU A 137 6.48 -0.66 16.46
N ILE A 138 7.24 0.17 17.15
CA ILE A 138 7.90 -0.21 18.41
C ILE A 138 6.87 -0.60 19.47
N VAL A 139 5.81 0.20 19.63
CA VAL A 139 4.75 -0.08 20.61
C VAL A 139 3.96 -1.35 20.23
N GLU A 140 3.64 -1.56 18.96
CA GLU A 140 2.98 -2.79 18.49
C GLU A 140 3.86 -4.02 18.76
N PHE A 141 5.17 -3.92 18.50
CA PHE A 141 6.11 -5.00 18.79
C PHE A 141 6.20 -5.31 20.29
N LEU A 142 6.26 -4.28 21.14
CA LEU A 142 6.24 -4.44 22.59
C LEU A 142 4.94 -5.10 23.08
N PHE A 143 3.81 -4.70 22.54
CA PHE A 143 2.51 -5.30 22.90
C PHE A 143 2.42 -6.76 22.46
N LEU A 144 2.93 -7.09 21.27
CA LEU A 144 3.02 -8.46 20.80
C LEU A 144 3.86 -9.32 21.75
N PHE A 145 5.02 -8.80 22.17
CA PHE A 145 5.93 -9.49 23.09
C PHE A 145 5.31 -9.68 24.49
N LEU A 146 4.52 -8.72 24.97
CA LEU A 146 3.83 -8.76 26.26
C LEU A 146 2.50 -9.50 26.22
N GLY A 147 2.06 -10.00 25.07
CA GLY A 147 0.79 -10.69 24.89
C GLY A 147 -0.45 -9.77 24.94
N TYR A 148 -0.27 -8.46 24.81
CA TYR A 148 -1.38 -7.50 24.77
C TYR A 148 -1.87 -7.27 23.33
N SER A 149 -3.19 -7.19 23.16
CA SER A 149 -3.83 -6.76 21.91
C SER A 149 -4.50 -5.41 22.16
N ASN A 150 -4.03 -4.36 21.49
CA ASN A 150 -4.62 -3.02 21.64
C ASN A 150 -5.15 -2.47 20.32
N SER A 151 -6.46 -2.45 20.21
CA SER A 151 -7.13 -1.97 19.00
C SER A 151 -7.11 -0.43 18.86
N SER A 152 -6.69 0.32 19.87
CA SER A 152 -6.61 1.79 19.78
C SER A 152 -5.48 2.24 18.86
N LEU A 153 -4.39 1.47 18.77
CA LEU A 153 -3.27 1.75 17.87
C LEU A 153 -3.66 1.71 16.39
N ASP A 154 -4.67 0.90 16.03
CA ASP A 154 -5.12 0.82 14.63
C ASP A 154 -5.60 2.18 14.10
N TRP A 155 -6.30 2.99 14.92
CA TRP A 155 -6.74 4.32 14.50
C TRP A 155 -5.59 5.30 14.31
N ILE A 156 -4.61 5.26 15.23
CA ILE A 156 -3.42 6.09 15.15
C ILE A 156 -2.64 5.72 13.89
N THR A 157 -2.46 4.42 13.65
CA THR A 157 -1.76 3.91 12.47
C THR A 157 -2.51 4.25 11.17
N ALA A 158 -3.84 4.15 11.17
CA ALA A 158 -4.66 4.56 10.03
C ALA A 158 -4.47 6.06 9.70
N LEU A 159 -4.45 6.93 10.72
CA LEU A 159 -4.19 8.36 10.52
C LEU A 159 -2.77 8.64 9.98
N ILE A 160 -1.78 7.88 10.44
CA ILE A 160 -0.41 7.98 9.91
C ILE A 160 -0.38 7.62 8.42
N PHE A 161 -1.05 6.52 8.01
CA PHE A 161 -1.12 6.14 6.60
C PHE A 161 -1.92 7.13 5.75
N CYS A 162 -2.97 7.76 6.30
CA CYS A 162 -3.61 8.91 5.65
C CYS A 162 -2.59 10.03 5.35
N GLY A 163 -1.73 10.35 6.31
CA GLY A 163 -0.66 11.32 6.12
C GLY A 163 0.34 10.88 5.04
N TYR A 164 0.73 9.60 5.03
CA TYR A 164 1.64 9.04 4.02
C TYR A 164 1.04 9.07 2.61
N ILE A 165 -0.22 8.69 2.41
CA ILE A 165 -0.90 8.80 1.10
C ILE A 165 -0.79 10.22 0.55
N GLY A 166 -1.08 11.23 1.36
CA GLY A 166 -0.97 12.63 0.94
C GLY A 166 0.48 13.06 0.68
N TYR A 167 1.42 12.63 1.53
CA TYR A 167 2.84 12.91 1.37
C TYR A 167 3.41 12.28 0.10
N ASP A 168 3.15 10.99 -0.15
CA ASP A 168 3.72 10.27 -1.28
C ASP A 168 3.09 10.71 -2.60
N TRP A 169 1.80 11.08 -2.61
CA TRP A 169 1.21 11.75 -3.78
C TRP A 169 1.88 13.09 -4.06
N ALA A 170 2.00 13.97 -3.06
CA ALA A 170 2.66 15.28 -3.24
C ALA A 170 4.12 15.13 -3.68
N ARG A 171 4.83 14.12 -3.17
CA ARG A 171 6.20 13.77 -3.56
C ARG A 171 6.27 13.25 -4.99
N ALA A 172 5.34 12.38 -5.40
CA ALA A 172 5.23 11.88 -6.77
C ALA A 172 5.08 13.02 -7.78
N GLN A 173 4.30 14.05 -7.42
CA GLN A 173 4.12 15.22 -8.29
C GLN A 173 5.39 16.08 -8.45
N ARG A 174 6.40 15.93 -7.58
CA ARG A 174 7.69 16.63 -7.67
C ARG A 174 8.80 15.83 -8.35
N LYS A 175 8.61 14.51 -8.53
CA LYS A 175 9.57 13.67 -9.28
C LYS A 175 9.56 14.03 -10.77
N PRO A 176 10.71 13.84 -11.50
CA PRO A 176 10.71 13.89 -12.97
C PRO A 176 9.60 12.98 -13.53
N LYS A 177 8.86 13.48 -14.51
CA LYS A 177 7.70 12.76 -15.08
C LYS A 177 8.17 11.68 -16.08
N THR A 178 8.76 10.63 -15.56
CA THR A 178 9.18 9.45 -16.34
C THR A 178 8.27 8.27 -16.03
N LEU A 179 8.23 7.28 -16.93
CA LEU A 179 7.47 6.04 -16.71
C LEU A 179 7.96 5.28 -15.49
N ASP A 180 9.26 5.26 -15.26
CA ASP A 180 9.90 4.63 -14.12
C ASP A 180 9.46 5.27 -12.80
N ASN A 181 9.59 6.61 -12.69
CA ASN A 181 9.15 7.34 -11.52
C ASN A 181 7.64 7.24 -11.25
N ALA A 182 6.82 7.04 -12.29
CA ALA A 182 5.41 6.78 -12.11
C ALA A 182 5.19 5.44 -11.39
N ILE A 183 5.86 4.38 -11.84
CA ILE A 183 5.76 3.04 -11.25
C ILE A 183 6.32 3.03 -9.82
N ASP A 184 7.46 3.65 -9.57
CA ASP A 184 8.05 3.75 -8.22
C ASP A 184 7.11 4.48 -7.25
N SER A 185 6.45 5.54 -7.72
CA SER A 185 5.47 6.25 -6.90
C SER A 185 4.24 5.40 -6.59
N VAL A 186 3.88 4.47 -7.49
CA VAL A 186 2.81 3.51 -7.23
C VAL A 186 3.16 2.56 -6.11
N VAL A 187 4.39 2.05 -6.02
CA VAL A 187 4.80 1.12 -4.95
C VAL A 187 4.57 1.76 -3.57
N GLU A 188 4.98 3.01 -3.40
CA GLU A 188 4.81 3.78 -2.17
C GLU A 188 3.31 3.96 -1.83
N LEU A 189 2.54 4.53 -2.76
CA LEU A 189 1.10 4.76 -2.59
C LEU A 189 0.29 3.48 -2.36
N TYR A 190 0.63 2.41 -3.08
CA TYR A 190 -0.04 1.12 -2.96
C TYR A 190 0.12 0.54 -1.56
N LEU A 191 1.34 0.56 -1.00
CA LEU A 191 1.62 0.10 0.35
C LEU A 191 0.83 0.90 1.40
N ASP A 192 0.77 2.22 1.24
CA ASP A 192 0.02 3.07 2.16
C ASP A 192 -1.47 2.80 2.13
N ILE A 193 -2.06 2.65 0.94
CA ILE A 193 -3.48 2.35 0.75
C ILE A 193 -3.84 0.98 1.33
N ILE A 194 -3.01 -0.04 1.08
CA ILE A 194 -3.21 -1.38 1.66
C ILE A 194 -3.11 -1.36 3.17
N ASN A 195 -2.13 -0.66 3.73
CA ASN A 195 -1.99 -0.54 5.18
C ASN A 195 -3.18 0.20 5.79
N LEU A 196 -3.66 1.28 5.18
CA LEU A 196 -4.89 1.97 5.60
C LEU A 196 -6.08 1.01 5.59
N PHE A 197 -6.28 0.26 4.50
CA PHE A 197 -7.34 -0.74 4.38
C PHE A 197 -7.26 -1.77 5.51
N LEU A 198 -6.09 -2.35 5.76
CA LEU A 198 -5.90 -3.36 6.80
C LEU A 198 -6.22 -2.83 8.21
N ARG A 199 -5.82 -1.59 8.52
CA ARG A 199 -6.14 -0.96 9.81
C ARG A 199 -7.63 -0.70 9.98
N LEU A 200 -8.31 -0.26 8.94
CA LEU A 200 -9.76 -0.07 8.95
C LEU A 200 -10.50 -1.41 9.04
N MET A 201 -10.00 -2.45 8.36
CA MET A 201 -10.57 -3.79 8.37
C MET A 201 -10.46 -4.45 9.76
N GLY A 202 -9.30 -4.37 10.42
CA GLY A 202 -9.08 -4.90 11.76
C GLY A 202 -10.06 -4.35 12.81
N LYS A 203 -10.54 -3.12 12.64
CA LYS A 203 -11.54 -2.51 13.52
C LYS A 203 -12.97 -3.00 13.28
N ARG A 204 -13.33 -3.22 12.04
CA ARG A 204 -14.69 -3.57 11.65
C ARG A 204 -14.96 -5.05 11.88
N GLY A 205 -14.00 -5.92 11.58
CA GLY A 205 -14.12 -7.35 11.84
C GLY A 205 -14.28 -7.70 13.33
N LYS A 206 -13.78 -6.86 14.26
CA LYS A 206 -13.97 -7.04 15.71
C LYS A 206 -15.34 -6.59 16.23
N LYS A 207 -16.07 -5.75 15.48
CA LYS A 207 -17.43 -5.30 15.86
C LYS A 207 -18.53 -6.26 15.41
N SER A 208 -18.25 -7.16 14.49
CA SER A 208 -19.22 -8.13 13.93
C SER A 208 -19.26 -9.46 14.69
N LYS A 209 -18.45 -9.63 15.74
CA LYS A 209 -18.47 -10.76 16.66
C LYS A 209 -19.04 -10.31 18.01
#